data_2e126fcaaa23242892c5ff66340bc1cc
#
_entry.id   2e126fcaaa23242892c5ff66340bc1cc
#
_cell.length_a   1.000
_cell.length_b   1.000
_cell.length_c   1.000
_cell.angle_alpha   90.00
_cell.angle_beta   90.00
_cell.angle_gamma   90.00
#
_symmetry.space_group_name_H-M   'P 1'
#
loop_
_entity.id
_entity.type
_entity.pdbx_description
1 polymer ?
#
loop_
_entity_poly.entity_id
_entity_poly.type
_entity_poly.pdbx_seq_one_letter_code
_entity_poly.pdbx_strand_id
1 'polypeptide(L)'
;MRLPSLKLFIILLLGCFRLVSAQYTIPAKPAVLYPVYDEAGLLSDHEKQLLNDKLIKYSDSTSTEIEVIIIPSTKGEDVNFLATMFGEKWGIGQKDKDNGVVFLIATEDHTMAIQQGRAVEQYLTASVAGQILDYLVTPYFKKGEWYQGIDHGTSAIIDALQGKFKAQPKSTDNGDTSVFKILLIIFVVMVIISIISRNNRGGGSNNDDDDVILSRRGRRSYPGGFFPFPGSFGGGSFGGGGFGSGGGFGGFGGGGSFGGGGASGGW
;
A
#
# COMPACT_ATOMS: atom_id res chain seq x y z
N MET A 1 -18.70 -12.51 49.44
CA MET A 1 -19.57 -11.92 48.40
C MET A 1 -18.74 -11.02 47.50
N ARG A 2 -18.46 -11.41 46.26
CA ARG A 2 -18.01 -10.63 45.07
C ARG A 2 -17.28 -11.54 44.09
N LEU A 3 -18.03 -12.47 43.43
CA LEU A 3 -17.49 -13.34 42.40
C LEU A 3 -18.03 -13.04 40.96
N PRO A 4 -18.83 -11.95 40.69
CA PRO A 4 -19.27 -11.70 39.32
C PRO A 4 -18.18 -11.02 38.47
N SER A 5 -17.28 -10.21 39.06
CA SER A 5 -16.24 -9.49 38.31
C SER A 5 -15.16 -10.40 37.73
N LEU A 6 -14.77 -11.44 38.46
CA LEU A 6 -13.77 -12.39 37.98
C LEU A 6 -14.26 -13.25 36.82
N LYS A 7 -15.53 -13.67 36.88
CA LYS A 7 -16.17 -14.43 35.77
C LYS A 7 -16.31 -13.57 34.52
N LEU A 8 -16.70 -12.30 34.68
CA LEU A 8 -16.79 -11.33 33.58
C LEU A 8 -15.41 -11.05 32.95
N PHE A 9 -14.38 -10.93 33.78
CA PHE A 9 -13.01 -10.73 33.31
C PHE A 9 -12.46 -11.96 32.54
N ILE A 10 -12.78 -13.18 33.01
CA ILE A 10 -12.39 -14.41 32.32
C ILE A 10 -13.14 -14.56 30.99
N ILE A 11 -14.41 -14.20 30.92
CA ILE A 11 -15.19 -14.22 29.66
C ILE A 11 -14.65 -13.16 28.68
N LEU A 12 -14.30 -11.99 29.15
CA LEU A 12 -13.67 -10.93 28.33
C LEU A 12 -12.29 -11.38 27.82
N LEU A 13 -11.46 -11.99 28.69
CA LEU A 13 -10.16 -12.53 28.32
C LEU A 13 -10.26 -13.66 27.29
N LEU A 14 -11.21 -14.60 27.47
CA LEU A 14 -11.51 -15.65 26.52
C LEU A 14 -12.07 -15.13 25.19
N GLY A 15 -12.82 -14.04 25.21
CA GLY A 15 -13.30 -13.32 24.02
C GLY A 15 -12.17 -12.69 23.20
N CYS A 16 -11.19 -12.08 23.87
CA CYS A 16 -10.00 -11.51 23.22
C CYS A 16 -9.10 -12.58 22.57
N PHE A 17 -9.07 -13.79 23.08
CA PHE A 17 -8.26 -14.90 22.50
C PHE A 17 -8.78 -15.42 21.17
N ARG A 18 -10.06 -15.12 20.84
CA ARG A 18 -10.66 -15.53 19.55
C ARG A 18 -10.33 -14.60 18.38
N LEU A 19 -9.68 -13.46 18.65
CA LEU A 19 -9.33 -12.46 17.62
C LEU A 19 -7.93 -12.68 16.98
N VAL A 20 -7.20 -13.72 17.37
CA VAL A 20 -5.76 -13.89 17.01
C VAL A 20 -5.51 -14.84 15.82
N SER A 21 -6.53 -15.33 15.09
CA SER A 21 -6.31 -16.33 14.03
C SER A 21 -6.93 -15.92 12.70
N ALA A 22 -6.53 -14.78 12.17
CA ALA A 22 -6.94 -14.33 10.83
C ALA A 22 -5.74 -14.20 9.87
N GLN A 23 -4.67 -14.98 10.07
CA GLN A 23 -3.52 -14.95 9.17
C GLN A 23 -3.81 -15.79 7.93
N TYR A 24 -3.51 -15.23 6.73
CA TYR A 24 -3.64 -15.98 5.49
C TYR A 24 -2.57 -17.08 5.42
N THR A 25 -3.02 -18.31 5.26
CA THR A 25 -2.10 -19.43 5.11
C THR A 25 -1.90 -19.73 3.63
N ILE A 26 -0.75 -19.36 3.09
CA ILE A 26 -0.39 -19.66 1.71
C ILE A 26 -0.45 -21.18 1.51
N PRO A 27 -1.22 -21.68 0.52
CA PRO A 27 -1.34 -23.12 0.25
C PRO A 27 0.01 -23.71 -0.18
N ALA A 28 0.08 -25.04 -0.16
CA ALA A 28 1.21 -25.74 -0.74
C ALA A 28 1.26 -25.46 -2.25
N LYS A 29 2.49 -25.35 -2.80
CA LYS A 29 2.68 -25.19 -4.24
C LYS A 29 1.99 -26.33 -4.98
N PRO A 30 1.14 -26.06 -6.00
CA PRO A 30 0.55 -27.10 -6.84
C PRO A 30 1.62 -27.99 -7.49
N ALA A 31 1.29 -29.27 -7.70
CA ALA A 31 2.21 -30.20 -8.35
C ALA A 31 2.60 -29.75 -9.77
N VAL A 32 1.69 -29.11 -10.48
CA VAL A 32 1.91 -28.39 -11.73
C VAL A 32 1.47 -26.95 -11.49
N LEU A 33 2.43 -26.02 -11.48
CA LEU A 33 2.14 -24.60 -11.35
C LEU A 33 1.88 -24.01 -12.74
N TYR A 34 0.65 -23.61 -12.98
CA TYR A 34 0.28 -22.83 -14.15
C TYR A 34 0.42 -21.34 -13.80
N PRO A 35 0.73 -20.47 -14.77
CA PRO A 35 0.91 -19.03 -14.52
C PRO A 35 -0.31 -18.31 -13.92
N VAL A 36 -1.48 -18.92 -13.95
CA VAL A 36 -2.69 -18.36 -13.33
C VAL A 36 -3.23 -19.32 -12.28
N TYR A 37 -3.11 -18.92 -11.02
CA TYR A 37 -3.70 -19.55 -9.87
C TYR A 37 -4.92 -18.75 -9.42
N ASP A 38 -6.11 -19.32 -9.55
CA ASP A 38 -7.39 -18.66 -9.24
C ASP A 38 -8.15 -19.45 -8.16
N GLU A 39 -7.91 -19.10 -6.90
CA GLU A 39 -8.61 -19.66 -5.74
C GLU A 39 -10.02 -19.05 -5.59
N ALA A 40 -10.18 -17.80 -6.01
CA ALA A 40 -11.46 -17.10 -5.89
C ALA A 40 -12.50 -17.53 -6.95
N GLY A 41 -12.06 -18.25 -8.01
CA GLY A 41 -12.94 -18.62 -9.12
C GLY A 41 -13.45 -17.43 -9.91
N LEU A 42 -12.61 -16.38 -10.02
CA LEU A 42 -12.95 -15.11 -10.68
C LEU A 42 -13.04 -15.25 -12.19
N LEU A 43 -12.18 -16.08 -12.78
CA LEU A 43 -12.03 -16.26 -14.22
C LEU A 43 -12.70 -17.54 -14.69
N SER A 44 -13.28 -17.51 -15.89
CA SER A 44 -13.71 -18.73 -16.57
C SER A 44 -12.50 -19.59 -16.99
N ASP A 45 -12.72 -20.88 -17.24
CA ASP A 45 -11.64 -21.78 -17.67
C ASP A 45 -11.02 -21.35 -19.00
N HIS A 46 -11.81 -20.78 -19.90
CA HIS A 46 -11.32 -20.25 -21.16
C HIS A 46 -10.40 -19.04 -20.98
N GLU A 47 -10.78 -18.10 -20.10
CA GLU A 47 -9.95 -16.92 -19.78
C GLU A 47 -8.64 -17.31 -19.08
N LYS A 48 -8.72 -18.27 -18.15
CA LYS A 48 -7.51 -18.84 -17.52
C LYS A 48 -6.58 -19.47 -18.55
N GLN A 49 -7.13 -20.20 -19.50
CA GLN A 49 -6.32 -20.82 -20.56
C GLN A 49 -5.64 -19.78 -21.44
N LEU A 50 -6.35 -18.74 -21.88
CA LEU A 50 -5.79 -17.66 -22.70
C LEU A 50 -4.62 -16.95 -21.98
N LEU A 51 -4.78 -16.64 -20.69
CA LEU A 51 -3.72 -16.04 -19.89
C LEU A 51 -2.54 -16.98 -19.69
N ASN A 52 -2.80 -18.27 -19.41
CA ASN A 52 -1.75 -19.28 -19.26
C ASN A 52 -0.93 -19.40 -20.54
N ASP A 53 -1.57 -19.57 -21.70
CA ASP A 53 -0.89 -19.69 -23.00
C ASP A 53 0.00 -18.47 -23.29
N LYS A 54 -0.50 -17.25 -22.99
CA LYS A 54 0.25 -16.00 -23.14
C LYS A 54 1.49 -15.98 -22.24
N LEU A 55 1.34 -16.31 -20.97
CA LEU A 55 2.41 -16.21 -19.96
C LEU A 55 3.43 -17.34 -20.10
N ILE A 56 3.01 -18.56 -20.46
CA ILE A 56 3.90 -19.67 -20.80
C ILE A 56 4.75 -19.30 -22.00
N LYS A 57 4.13 -18.81 -23.09
CA LYS A 57 4.86 -18.39 -24.28
C LYS A 57 5.90 -17.31 -23.98
N TYR A 58 5.58 -16.37 -23.07
CA TYR A 58 6.53 -15.36 -22.64
C TYR A 58 7.69 -15.97 -21.84
N SER A 59 7.37 -16.84 -20.90
CA SER A 59 8.37 -17.53 -20.08
C SER A 59 9.31 -18.40 -20.91
N ASP A 60 8.79 -19.16 -21.90
CA ASP A 60 9.58 -19.98 -22.80
C ASP A 60 10.59 -19.17 -23.61
N SER A 61 10.23 -17.92 -23.96
CA SER A 61 11.10 -17.05 -24.77
C SER A 61 12.12 -16.26 -23.96
N THR A 62 11.86 -15.98 -22.67
CA THR A 62 12.67 -15.06 -21.85
C THR A 62 13.22 -15.69 -20.59
N SER A 63 12.73 -16.87 -20.22
CA SER A 63 12.93 -17.51 -18.91
C SER A 63 12.38 -16.73 -17.71
N THR A 64 11.67 -15.62 -17.92
CA THR A 64 11.05 -14.82 -16.87
C THR A 64 9.65 -15.34 -16.60
N GLU A 65 9.36 -15.63 -15.33
CA GLU A 65 8.06 -16.16 -14.90
C GLU A 65 7.18 -15.05 -14.35
N ILE A 66 5.96 -14.95 -14.87
CA ILE A 66 4.91 -14.05 -14.37
C ILE A 66 3.77 -14.92 -13.86
N GLU A 67 3.49 -14.80 -12.57
CA GLU A 67 2.43 -15.55 -11.89
C GLU A 67 1.30 -14.61 -11.50
N VAL A 68 0.08 -14.91 -11.93
CA VAL A 68 -1.14 -14.22 -11.52
C VAL A 68 -1.81 -15.07 -10.45
N ILE A 69 -1.94 -14.50 -9.25
CA ILE A 69 -2.53 -15.19 -8.10
C ILE A 69 -3.79 -14.44 -7.70
N ILE A 70 -4.93 -15.12 -7.73
CA ILE A 70 -6.23 -14.55 -7.39
C ILE A 70 -6.76 -15.29 -6.16
N ILE A 71 -6.90 -14.56 -5.06
CA ILE A 71 -7.40 -15.06 -3.78
C ILE A 71 -8.67 -14.32 -3.35
N PRO A 72 -9.54 -14.92 -2.54
CA PRO A 72 -10.70 -14.21 -2.01
C PRO A 72 -10.30 -13.03 -1.14
N SER A 73 -9.45 -13.23 -0.14
CA SER A 73 -9.08 -12.21 0.84
C SER A 73 -7.68 -12.44 1.39
N THR A 74 -6.97 -11.36 1.69
CA THR A 74 -5.68 -11.37 2.41
C THR A 74 -5.84 -11.69 3.90
N LYS A 75 -7.07 -11.73 4.41
CA LYS A 75 -7.40 -11.85 5.84
C LYS A 75 -6.74 -10.79 6.72
N GLY A 76 -6.60 -9.58 6.17
CA GLY A 76 -6.03 -8.43 6.88
C GLY A 76 -4.51 -8.34 6.81
N GLU A 77 -3.84 -9.22 6.08
CA GLU A 77 -2.41 -9.07 5.81
C GLU A 77 -2.15 -8.03 4.71
N ASP A 78 -0.97 -7.43 4.75
CA ASP A 78 -0.52 -6.53 3.70
C ASP A 78 -0.35 -7.28 2.38
N VAL A 79 -0.98 -6.76 1.32
CA VAL A 79 -1.01 -7.43 0.01
C VAL A 79 0.37 -7.52 -0.64
N ASN A 80 1.29 -6.54 -0.40
CA ASN A 80 2.66 -6.61 -0.91
C ASN A 80 3.44 -7.70 -0.20
N PHE A 81 3.31 -7.75 1.13
CA PHE A 81 3.94 -8.79 1.93
C PHE A 81 3.47 -10.18 1.48
N LEU A 82 2.16 -10.35 1.31
CA LEU A 82 1.60 -11.63 0.90
C LEU A 82 2.05 -12.03 -0.52
N ALA A 83 2.10 -11.09 -1.47
CA ALA A 83 2.62 -11.33 -2.82
C ALA A 83 4.09 -11.76 -2.80
N THR A 84 4.92 -11.11 -1.96
CA THR A 84 6.32 -11.50 -1.76
C THR A 84 6.42 -12.91 -1.19
N MET A 85 5.63 -13.22 -0.18
CA MET A 85 5.61 -14.54 0.45
C MET A 85 5.14 -15.66 -0.51
N PHE A 86 4.20 -15.38 -1.40
CA PHE A 86 3.83 -16.32 -2.47
C PHE A 86 5.02 -16.55 -3.40
N GLY A 87 5.69 -15.48 -3.85
CA GLY A 87 6.87 -15.57 -4.71
C GLY A 87 7.96 -16.43 -4.12
N GLU A 88 8.29 -16.22 -2.84
CA GLU A 88 9.31 -16.99 -2.14
C GLU A 88 8.89 -18.44 -1.86
N LYS A 89 7.66 -18.64 -1.32
CA LYS A 89 7.20 -19.97 -0.92
C LYS A 89 6.96 -20.90 -2.09
N TRP A 90 6.46 -20.36 -3.20
CA TRP A 90 6.28 -21.15 -4.43
C TRP A 90 7.52 -21.15 -5.33
N GLY A 91 8.50 -20.30 -5.01
CA GLY A 91 9.77 -20.21 -5.71
C GLY A 91 9.59 -19.69 -7.13
N ILE A 92 8.77 -18.65 -7.34
CA ILE A 92 8.48 -18.09 -8.66
C ILE A 92 9.75 -17.42 -9.22
N GLY A 93 10.06 -17.72 -10.47
CA GLY A 93 11.32 -17.32 -11.11
C GLY A 93 12.45 -18.34 -10.94
N GLN A 94 13.56 -18.13 -11.65
CA GLN A 94 14.70 -19.03 -11.61
C GLN A 94 15.64 -18.67 -10.45
N LYS A 95 16.11 -19.69 -9.72
CA LYS A 95 16.96 -19.56 -8.53
C LYS A 95 18.20 -18.68 -8.72
N ASP A 96 18.84 -18.81 -9.89
CA ASP A 96 20.09 -18.10 -10.18
C ASP A 96 19.86 -16.76 -10.88
N LYS A 97 18.61 -16.44 -11.21
CA LYS A 97 18.25 -15.26 -12.00
C LYS A 97 17.33 -14.28 -11.28
N ASP A 98 16.64 -14.66 -10.21
CA ASP A 98 15.67 -13.83 -9.47
C ASP A 98 14.69 -13.08 -10.40
N ASN A 99 14.20 -13.76 -11.45
CA ASN A 99 13.46 -13.17 -12.56
C ASN A 99 11.94 -13.49 -12.50
N GLY A 100 11.42 -13.72 -11.31
CA GLY A 100 9.98 -13.93 -11.09
C GLY A 100 9.21 -12.62 -10.93
N VAL A 101 7.94 -12.64 -11.30
CA VAL A 101 6.97 -11.56 -11.03
C VAL A 101 5.69 -12.19 -10.49
N VAL A 102 5.17 -11.65 -9.40
CA VAL A 102 3.88 -12.01 -8.81
C VAL A 102 2.90 -10.86 -8.98
N PHE A 103 1.76 -11.13 -9.60
CA PHE A 103 0.61 -10.23 -9.65
C PHE A 103 -0.49 -10.83 -8.79
N LEU A 104 -0.60 -10.38 -7.53
CA LEU A 104 -1.58 -10.83 -6.55
C LEU A 104 -2.82 -9.93 -6.57
N ILE A 105 -4.00 -10.57 -6.53
CA ILE A 105 -5.30 -9.90 -6.53
C ILE A 105 -6.14 -10.52 -5.40
N ALA A 106 -6.62 -9.70 -4.46
CA ALA A 106 -7.54 -10.08 -3.39
C ALA A 106 -8.92 -9.47 -3.67
N THR A 107 -9.86 -10.33 -4.08
CA THR A 107 -11.12 -9.88 -4.67
C THR A 107 -12.09 -9.25 -3.68
N GLU A 108 -12.19 -9.77 -2.46
CA GLU A 108 -13.06 -9.24 -1.40
C GLU A 108 -12.50 -7.98 -0.74
N ASP A 109 -11.16 -7.89 -0.65
CA ASP A 109 -10.48 -6.74 -0.06
C ASP A 109 -10.30 -5.59 -1.05
N HIS A 110 -10.58 -5.82 -2.32
CA HIS A 110 -10.37 -4.86 -3.41
C HIS A 110 -8.92 -4.33 -3.43
N THR A 111 -7.96 -5.22 -3.19
CA THR A 111 -6.53 -4.88 -3.18
C THR A 111 -5.76 -5.76 -4.14
N MET A 112 -4.68 -5.23 -4.68
CA MET A 112 -3.80 -5.93 -5.60
C MET A 112 -2.36 -5.47 -5.43
N ALA A 113 -1.41 -6.31 -5.81
CA ALA A 113 0.01 -5.98 -5.77
C ALA A 113 0.76 -6.62 -6.93
N ILE A 114 1.79 -5.94 -7.42
CA ILE A 114 2.80 -6.49 -8.29
C ILE A 114 4.11 -6.49 -7.53
N GLN A 115 4.68 -7.68 -7.33
CA GLN A 115 5.99 -7.87 -6.72
C GLN A 115 6.93 -8.54 -7.70
N GLN A 116 8.18 -8.10 -7.74
CA GLN A 116 9.17 -8.59 -8.67
C GLN A 116 10.44 -9.08 -7.98
N GLY A 117 11.10 -10.05 -8.60
CA GLY A 117 12.43 -10.50 -8.23
C GLY A 117 13.50 -9.46 -8.56
N ARG A 118 14.65 -9.57 -7.91
CA ARG A 118 15.72 -8.57 -7.98
C ARG A 118 16.25 -8.29 -9.38
N ALA A 119 16.34 -9.31 -10.23
CA ALA A 119 16.90 -9.13 -11.56
C ALA A 119 16.02 -8.29 -12.50
N VAL A 120 14.72 -8.28 -12.26
CA VAL A 120 13.77 -7.57 -13.11
C VAL A 120 13.35 -6.21 -12.54
N GLU A 121 13.80 -5.87 -11.33
CA GLU A 121 13.48 -4.60 -10.65
C GLU A 121 13.94 -3.38 -11.46
N GLN A 122 15.05 -3.48 -12.18
CA GLN A 122 15.54 -2.40 -13.04
C GLN A 122 14.60 -2.07 -14.20
N TYR A 123 13.77 -3.01 -14.63
CA TYR A 123 12.79 -2.84 -15.72
C TYR A 123 11.39 -2.60 -15.18
N LEU A 124 10.98 -3.39 -14.20
CA LEU A 124 9.69 -3.29 -13.53
C LEU A 124 9.88 -2.63 -12.16
N THR A 125 10.16 -1.33 -12.15
CA THR A 125 10.34 -0.58 -10.90
C THR A 125 9.01 -0.42 -10.16
N ALA A 126 9.04 -0.09 -8.85
CA ALA A 126 7.82 0.20 -8.08
C ALA A 126 6.95 1.29 -8.74
N SER A 127 7.57 2.30 -9.34
CA SER A 127 6.84 3.35 -10.05
C SER A 127 6.13 2.82 -11.30
N VAL A 128 6.77 1.94 -12.07
CA VAL A 128 6.17 1.31 -13.24
C VAL A 128 5.05 0.36 -12.83
N ALA A 129 5.29 -0.48 -11.82
CA ALA A 129 4.29 -1.39 -11.28
C ALA A 129 3.05 -0.62 -10.78
N GLY A 130 3.25 0.48 -10.03
CA GLY A 130 2.16 1.35 -9.59
C GLY A 130 1.36 1.95 -10.75
N GLN A 131 2.02 2.43 -11.80
CA GLN A 131 1.33 2.96 -12.98
C GLN A 131 0.53 1.88 -13.73
N ILE A 132 1.05 0.66 -13.82
CA ILE A 132 0.31 -0.47 -14.41
C ILE A 132 -0.97 -0.72 -13.60
N LEU A 133 -0.87 -0.81 -12.28
CA LEU A 133 -2.03 -1.01 -11.41
C LEU A 133 -3.05 0.14 -11.54
N ASP A 134 -2.59 1.39 -11.44
CA ASP A 134 -3.47 2.56 -11.40
C ASP A 134 -4.16 2.84 -12.74
N TYR A 135 -3.44 2.74 -13.84
CA TYR A 135 -3.93 3.19 -15.15
C TYR A 135 -4.42 2.07 -16.07
N LEU A 136 -3.90 0.84 -15.91
CA LEU A 136 -4.19 -0.26 -16.83
C LEU A 136 -4.99 -1.40 -16.20
N VAL A 137 -5.02 -1.51 -14.85
CA VAL A 137 -5.79 -2.55 -14.16
C VAL A 137 -7.03 -1.96 -13.48
N THR A 138 -6.83 -0.97 -12.60
CA THR A 138 -7.90 -0.37 -11.80
C THR A 138 -9.13 0.09 -12.60
N PRO A 139 -9.00 0.72 -13.79
CA PRO A 139 -10.18 1.16 -14.54
C PRO A 139 -11.09 0.02 -15.00
N TYR A 140 -10.52 -1.16 -15.28
CA TYR A 140 -11.27 -2.37 -15.65
C TYR A 140 -11.90 -3.01 -14.42
N PHE A 141 -11.17 -3.15 -13.32
CA PHE A 141 -11.65 -3.75 -12.08
C PHE A 141 -12.84 -2.97 -11.50
N LYS A 142 -12.81 -1.63 -11.56
CA LYS A 142 -13.96 -0.78 -11.19
C LYS A 142 -15.22 -1.02 -12.01
N LYS A 143 -15.09 -1.61 -13.20
CA LYS A 143 -16.23 -1.97 -14.06
C LYS A 143 -16.61 -3.45 -13.93
N GLY A 144 -15.87 -4.24 -13.17
CA GLY A 144 -16.03 -5.70 -13.10
C GLY A 144 -15.46 -6.45 -14.31
N GLU A 145 -14.66 -5.79 -15.13
CA GLU A 145 -14.02 -6.36 -16.32
C GLU A 145 -12.69 -7.04 -15.94
N TRP A 146 -12.80 -8.14 -15.16
CA TRP A 146 -11.66 -8.77 -14.50
C TRP A 146 -10.61 -9.30 -15.46
N TYR A 147 -11.04 -10.12 -16.43
CA TYR A 147 -10.14 -10.68 -17.42
C TYR A 147 -9.37 -9.59 -18.18
N GLN A 148 -10.07 -8.56 -18.66
CA GLN A 148 -9.46 -7.45 -19.40
C GLN A 148 -8.41 -6.72 -18.54
N GLY A 149 -8.72 -6.46 -17.27
CA GLY A 149 -7.78 -5.82 -16.36
C GLY A 149 -6.52 -6.66 -16.15
N ILE A 150 -6.66 -7.97 -15.96
CA ILE A 150 -5.53 -8.88 -15.81
C ILE A 150 -4.74 -9.01 -17.12
N ASP A 151 -5.42 -9.11 -18.25
CA ASP A 151 -4.78 -9.22 -19.56
C ASP A 151 -3.99 -7.97 -19.92
N HIS A 152 -4.55 -6.78 -19.69
CA HIS A 152 -3.85 -5.51 -19.89
C HIS A 152 -2.69 -5.34 -18.89
N GLY A 153 -2.90 -5.68 -17.62
CA GLY A 153 -1.87 -5.64 -16.58
C GLY A 153 -0.67 -6.53 -16.92
N THR A 154 -0.93 -7.79 -17.29
CA THR A 154 0.14 -8.75 -17.66
C THR A 154 0.82 -8.35 -18.97
N SER A 155 0.11 -7.79 -19.95
CA SER A 155 0.72 -7.25 -21.17
C SER A 155 1.66 -6.09 -20.86
N ALA A 156 1.26 -5.18 -20.00
CA ALA A 156 2.08 -4.04 -19.59
C ALA A 156 3.30 -4.47 -18.77
N ILE A 157 3.17 -5.50 -17.91
CA ILE A 157 4.31 -6.11 -17.22
C ILE A 157 5.30 -6.66 -18.24
N ILE A 158 4.84 -7.39 -19.26
CA ILE A 158 5.68 -7.92 -20.35
C ILE A 158 6.39 -6.78 -21.09
N ASP A 159 5.68 -5.72 -21.43
CA ASP A 159 6.26 -4.54 -22.11
C ASP A 159 7.30 -3.83 -21.24
N ALA A 160 7.07 -3.73 -19.94
CA ALA A 160 8.04 -3.18 -18.99
C ALA A 160 9.31 -4.01 -18.96
N LEU A 161 9.17 -5.31 -18.83
CA LEU A 161 10.32 -6.26 -18.81
C LEU A 161 11.11 -6.26 -20.11
N GLN A 162 10.48 -5.91 -21.22
CA GLN A 162 11.14 -5.75 -22.54
C GLN A 162 11.69 -4.33 -22.78
N GLY A 163 11.54 -3.42 -21.79
CA GLY A 163 11.95 -2.02 -21.94
C GLY A 163 11.07 -1.20 -22.90
N LYS A 164 9.89 -1.69 -23.26
CA LYS A 164 8.95 -1.06 -24.17
C LYS A 164 7.86 -0.22 -23.50
N PHE A 165 7.70 -0.38 -22.19
CA PHE A 165 6.66 0.32 -21.42
C PHE A 165 6.96 1.82 -21.41
N LYS A 166 6.02 2.60 -21.91
CA LYS A 166 6.07 4.06 -21.82
C LYS A 166 5.30 4.50 -20.60
N ALA A 167 6.03 4.88 -19.55
CA ALA A 167 5.45 5.47 -18.35
C ALA A 167 4.57 6.67 -18.75
N GLN A 168 3.33 6.68 -18.28
CA GLN A 168 2.49 7.87 -18.43
C GLN A 168 3.01 8.92 -17.45
N PRO A 169 3.21 10.18 -17.89
CA PRO A 169 3.53 11.25 -16.97
C PRO A 169 2.39 11.29 -15.94
N LYS A 170 2.74 11.18 -14.67
CA LYS A 170 1.77 11.37 -13.59
C LYS A 170 1.16 12.74 -13.84
N SER A 171 -0.11 12.78 -14.26
CA SER A 171 -0.85 14.03 -14.28
C SER A 171 -0.78 14.50 -12.82
N THR A 172 -0.02 15.55 -12.57
CA THR A 172 -0.12 16.29 -11.32
C THR A 172 -1.52 16.88 -11.37
N ASP A 173 -2.49 16.07 -10.95
CA ASP A 173 -3.79 16.58 -10.58
C ASP A 173 -3.45 17.55 -9.43
N ASN A 174 -3.54 18.85 -9.75
CA ASN A 174 -3.27 19.93 -8.82
C ASN A 174 -4.36 19.95 -7.74
N GLY A 175 -4.57 18.81 -7.05
CA GLY A 175 -5.39 18.70 -5.86
C GLY A 175 -4.94 19.67 -4.76
N ASP A 176 -3.67 20.09 -4.78
CA ASP A 176 -3.12 21.10 -3.87
C ASP A 176 -3.77 22.48 -4.02
N THR A 177 -4.26 22.84 -5.23
CA THR A 177 -4.97 24.10 -5.40
C THR A 177 -6.34 24.11 -4.71
N SER A 178 -6.95 22.97 -4.51
CA SER A 178 -8.24 22.86 -3.81
C SER A 178 -8.07 23.04 -2.31
N VAL A 179 -7.07 22.38 -1.72
CA VAL A 179 -6.76 22.50 -0.27
C VAL A 179 -6.27 23.91 0.05
N PHE A 180 -5.42 24.49 -0.79
CA PHE A 180 -4.96 25.89 -0.62
C PHE A 180 -6.10 26.89 -0.73
N LYS A 181 -7.04 26.71 -1.67
CA LYS A 181 -8.24 27.55 -1.78
C LYS A 181 -9.14 27.43 -0.55
N ILE A 182 -9.33 26.21 -0.03
CA ILE A 182 -10.12 25.99 1.20
C ILE A 182 -9.45 26.66 2.39
N LEU A 183 -8.14 26.50 2.58
CA LEU A 183 -7.38 27.17 3.64
C LEU A 183 -7.41 28.69 3.51
N LEU A 184 -7.36 29.24 2.29
CA LEU A 184 -7.46 30.66 2.02
C LEU A 184 -8.86 31.19 2.36
N ILE A 185 -9.93 30.44 2.02
CA ILE A 185 -11.30 30.80 2.39
C ILE A 185 -11.46 30.81 3.91
N ILE A 186 -10.95 29.77 4.62
CA ILE A 186 -11.00 29.71 6.08
C ILE A 186 -10.24 30.89 6.69
N PHE A 187 -9.07 31.24 6.16
CA PHE A 187 -8.29 32.39 6.61
C PHE A 187 -9.05 33.71 6.43
N VAL A 188 -9.65 33.92 5.24
CA VAL A 188 -10.47 35.13 4.97
C VAL A 188 -11.67 35.21 5.91
N VAL A 189 -12.36 34.11 6.15
CA VAL A 189 -13.48 34.06 7.10
C VAL A 189 -13.02 34.39 8.53
N MET A 190 -11.88 33.87 8.95
CA MET A 190 -11.31 34.20 10.26
C MET A 190 -10.95 35.70 10.39
N VAL A 191 -10.39 36.29 9.34
CA VAL A 191 -10.07 37.74 9.29
C VAL A 191 -11.36 38.57 9.37
N ILE A 192 -12.42 38.20 8.63
CA ILE A 192 -13.72 38.88 8.66
C ILE A 192 -14.34 38.80 10.08
N ILE A 193 -14.34 37.61 10.70
CA ILE A 193 -14.85 37.44 12.07
C ILE A 193 -14.01 38.29 13.06
N SER A 194 -12.70 38.36 12.89
CA SER A 194 -11.81 39.18 13.72
C SER A 194 -12.13 40.66 13.61
N ILE A 195 -12.41 41.15 12.39
CA ILE A 195 -12.78 42.57 12.14
C ILE A 195 -14.16 42.87 12.75
N ILE A 196 -15.14 41.99 12.57
CA ILE A 196 -16.51 42.15 13.14
C ILE A 196 -16.43 42.12 14.66
N SER A 197 -15.66 41.19 15.24
CA SER A 197 -15.47 41.08 16.69
C SER A 197 -14.76 42.30 17.30
N ARG A 198 -13.85 42.90 16.52
CA ARG A 198 -13.17 44.13 16.95
C ARG A 198 -14.07 45.35 16.91
N ASN A 199 -15.06 45.39 16.01
CA ASN A 199 -15.99 46.50 15.89
C ASN A 199 -17.12 46.44 16.91
N ASN A 200 -17.30 45.29 17.61
CA ASN A 200 -18.35 45.12 18.63
C ASN A 200 -17.82 45.32 20.07
N ARG A 201 -16.56 45.82 20.24
CA ARG A 201 -16.02 46.28 21.53
C ARG A 201 -16.10 47.81 21.61
N GLY A 202 -17.29 48.30 21.50
CA GLY A 202 -17.66 49.68 21.81
C GLY A 202 -18.58 49.73 23.01
N GLY A 203 -18.08 50.23 24.11
CA GLY A 203 -18.95 50.76 25.15
C GLY A 203 -19.01 49.95 26.45
N GLY A 204 -18.28 50.38 27.46
CA GLY A 204 -18.41 49.94 28.84
C GLY A 204 -17.29 50.57 29.68
N SER A 205 -17.44 51.89 29.93
CA SER A 205 -16.73 52.62 30.97
C SER A 205 -17.12 52.08 32.33
N ASN A 206 -16.14 51.78 33.17
CA ASN A 206 -16.19 52.16 34.58
C ASN A 206 -14.79 52.16 35.16
N ASN A 207 -14.53 53.30 35.77
CA ASN A 207 -13.39 53.61 36.62
C ASN A 207 -13.33 52.61 37.79
N ASP A 208 -12.14 52.23 38.16
CA ASP A 208 -11.70 52.35 39.54
C ASP A 208 -10.17 52.29 39.60
N ASP A 209 -9.65 53.27 40.30
CA ASP A 209 -8.26 53.44 40.64
C ASP A 209 -7.73 52.24 41.40
N ASP A 210 -6.48 51.83 41.09
CA ASP A 210 -5.52 51.43 42.14
C ASP A 210 -4.13 51.24 41.55
N ASP A 211 -3.26 52.05 41.99
CA ASP A 211 -1.81 52.00 42.23
C ASP A 211 -0.87 51.17 41.33
N VAL A 212 -0.14 51.90 40.55
CA VAL A 212 1.07 51.48 39.91
C VAL A 212 2.21 51.34 40.94
N ILE A 213 2.61 50.12 41.25
CA ILE A 213 3.93 49.84 41.88
C ILE A 213 4.92 49.49 40.81
N LEU A 214 5.76 50.41 40.44
CA LEU A 214 6.95 50.18 39.65
C LEU A 214 8.02 49.44 40.47
N SER A 215 8.18 48.15 40.24
CA SER A 215 9.40 47.45 40.65
C SER A 215 10.35 47.27 39.47
N ARG A 216 11.42 48.01 39.54
CA ARG A 216 12.65 47.84 38.70
C ARG A 216 13.28 46.53 39.02
N ARG A 217 13.11 45.51 38.16
CA ARG A 217 14.18 44.52 37.89
C ARG A 217 13.79 43.64 36.70
N GLY A 218 14.53 43.83 35.62
CA GLY A 218 14.30 43.14 34.37
C GLY A 218 14.45 41.63 34.48
N ARG A 219 13.43 40.97 34.03
CA ARG A 219 13.52 39.65 33.41
C ARG A 219 12.53 39.63 32.27
N ARG A 220 13.06 39.65 31.06
CA ARG A 220 12.28 39.37 29.85
C ARG A 220 11.85 37.92 29.91
N SER A 221 10.60 37.67 30.31
CA SER A 221 9.94 36.40 30.11
C SER A 221 9.34 36.44 28.70
N TYR A 222 9.88 35.66 27.80
CA TYR A 222 9.24 35.37 26.52
C TYR A 222 8.11 34.39 26.81
N PRO A 223 6.83 34.71 26.48
CA PRO A 223 5.81 33.69 26.41
C PRO A 223 6.13 32.84 25.19
N GLY A 224 6.46 31.58 25.40
CA GLY A 224 6.77 30.63 24.35
C GLY A 224 5.59 30.50 23.39
N GLY A 225 5.72 31.11 22.22
CA GLY A 225 4.86 30.80 21.09
C GLY A 225 5.21 29.42 20.60
N PHE A 226 4.27 28.50 20.66
CA PHE A 226 4.34 27.20 20.08
C PHE A 226 4.26 27.36 18.55
N PHE A 227 5.40 27.37 17.90
CA PHE A 227 5.48 27.19 16.45
C PHE A 227 5.75 25.71 16.18
N PRO A 228 4.81 24.98 15.59
CA PRO A 228 5.12 23.68 15.04
C PRO A 228 5.94 23.91 13.76
N PHE A 229 7.26 23.79 13.86
CA PHE A 229 8.09 23.58 12.70
C PHE A 229 7.76 22.20 12.12
N PRO A 230 7.52 22.07 10.80
CA PRO A 230 7.57 20.76 10.19
C PRO A 230 9.02 20.28 10.23
N GLY A 231 9.31 19.45 11.23
CA GLY A 231 10.59 18.80 11.38
C GLY A 231 10.89 17.95 10.16
N SER A 232 12.05 18.20 9.60
CA SER A 232 12.74 17.34 8.66
C SER A 232 12.67 15.89 9.13
N PHE A 233 11.97 15.04 8.40
CA PHE A 233 12.07 13.60 8.56
C PHE A 233 13.43 13.16 8.03
N GLY A 234 14.39 13.11 8.94
CA GLY A 234 15.68 12.48 8.72
C GLY A 234 15.46 11.00 8.42
N GLY A 235 16.07 10.54 7.35
CA GLY A 235 16.03 9.15 6.90
C GLY A 235 16.46 8.19 7.99
N GLY A 236 15.53 7.37 8.46
CA GLY A 236 15.79 6.16 9.22
C GLY A 236 16.17 5.06 8.25
N SER A 237 17.44 4.79 8.13
CA SER A 237 17.98 3.58 7.53
C SER A 237 17.50 2.38 8.36
N PHE A 238 16.52 1.64 7.89
CA PHE A 238 16.21 0.33 8.44
C PHE A 238 17.23 -0.66 7.88
N GLY A 239 18.17 -1.03 8.75
CA GLY A 239 19.15 -2.06 8.50
C GLY A 239 18.46 -3.39 8.20
N GLY A 240 18.88 -3.99 7.08
CA GLY A 240 18.43 -5.29 6.63
C GLY A 240 18.76 -6.37 7.65
N GLY A 241 17.73 -7.03 8.19
CA GLY A 241 17.83 -8.33 8.81
C GLY A 241 17.75 -9.38 7.72
N GLY A 242 18.88 -10.00 7.39
CA GLY A 242 18.93 -11.13 6.50
C GLY A 242 18.23 -12.33 7.11
N PHE A 243 17.16 -12.81 6.46
CA PHE A 243 16.60 -14.12 6.76
C PHE A 243 17.24 -15.15 5.83
N GLY A 244 17.80 -16.19 6.49
CA GLY A 244 18.60 -17.21 5.86
C GLY A 244 17.87 -18.02 4.81
N SER A 245 18.61 -18.31 3.79
CA SER A 245 18.42 -19.28 2.72
C SER A 245 17.98 -20.64 3.27
N GLY A 246 16.87 -21.16 2.77
CA GLY A 246 16.42 -22.54 2.97
C GLY A 246 15.77 -23.11 1.71
N GLY A 247 16.50 -24.01 1.04
CA GLY A 247 16.00 -25.17 0.31
C GLY A 247 15.23 -24.94 -0.99
N GLY A 248 15.87 -25.36 -2.10
CA GLY A 248 15.41 -25.27 -3.47
C GLY A 248 14.16 -26.04 -3.84
N PHE A 249 13.46 -25.56 -4.87
CA PHE A 249 12.33 -26.20 -5.53
C PHE A 249 12.65 -26.40 -7.01
N GLY A 250 12.40 -27.64 -7.53
CA GLY A 250 12.45 -27.98 -8.94
C GLY A 250 11.05 -27.96 -9.54
N GLY A 251 10.87 -27.28 -10.65
CA GLY A 251 9.62 -27.09 -11.37
C GLY A 251 9.51 -25.66 -11.85
N PHE A 252 8.39 -25.25 -12.43
CA PHE A 252 8.07 -23.84 -12.63
C PHE A 252 8.31 -23.13 -11.29
N GLY A 253 9.23 -22.19 -11.24
CA GLY A 253 9.71 -21.62 -10.01
C GLY A 253 10.96 -22.27 -9.46
N GLY A 254 12.11 -21.84 -9.91
CA GLY A 254 13.45 -22.26 -9.48
C GLY A 254 13.96 -21.58 -8.22
N GLY A 255 13.14 -20.78 -7.49
CA GLY A 255 13.51 -20.17 -6.21
C GLY A 255 14.17 -18.80 -6.33
N GLY A 256 13.59 -17.89 -7.09
CA GLY A 256 14.03 -16.49 -7.13
C GLY A 256 13.79 -15.77 -5.80
N SER A 257 14.64 -14.80 -5.46
CA SER A 257 14.49 -13.94 -4.29
C SER A 257 13.75 -12.67 -4.65
N PHE A 258 12.76 -12.27 -3.84
CA PHE A 258 11.97 -11.06 -4.02
C PHE A 258 12.52 -9.92 -3.16
N GLY A 259 12.69 -8.72 -3.77
CA GLY A 259 13.33 -7.58 -3.12
C GLY A 259 12.38 -6.62 -2.39
N GLY A 260 11.07 -6.87 -2.42
CA GLY A 260 10.08 -5.95 -1.82
C GLY A 260 9.94 -4.60 -2.55
N GLY A 261 10.49 -4.47 -3.76
CA GLY A 261 10.47 -3.25 -4.59
C GLY A 261 9.22 -3.09 -5.44
N GLY A 262 8.12 -3.79 -5.14
CA GLY A 262 6.87 -3.76 -5.89
C GLY A 262 5.96 -2.58 -5.57
N ALA A 263 4.73 -2.66 -6.08
CA ALA A 263 3.69 -1.68 -5.80
C ALA A 263 2.36 -2.38 -5.51
N SER A 264 1.51 -1.71 -4.74
CA SER A 264 0.14 -2.13 -4.48
C SER A 264 -0.85 -1.02 -4.77
N GLY A 265 -2.08 -1.42 -5.01
CA GLY A 265 -3.19 -0.52 -5.25
C GLY A 265 -4.51 -1.14 -4.84
N GLY A 266 -5.58 -0.37 -4.97
CA GLY A 266 -6.94 -0.83 -4.73
C GLY A 266 -7.89 -0.25 -5.78
N TRP A 267 -9.13 -0.76 -5.85
CA TRP A 267 -10.17 -0.30 -6.79
C TRP A 267 -11.53 -0.14 -6.14
#